data_8b7e26ac73ec06667191612e05342104
#
_entry.id   8b7e26ac73ec06667191612e05342104
#
_cell.length_a   1.000
_cell.length_b   1.000
_cell.length_c   1.000
_cell.angle_alpha   90.00
_cell.angle_beta   90.00
_cell.angle_gamma   90.00
#
_symmetry.space_group_name_H-M   'P 1'
#
loop_
_entity.id
_entity.type
_entity.pdbx_description
1 polymer ?
#
loop_
_entity_poly.entity_id
_entity_poly.type
_entity_poly.pdbx_seq_one_letter_code
_entity_poly.pdbx_strand_id
1 'polypeptide(L)'
;MAQIVDLAHNFVTDERPVGMVIDEDQIVHQLVAAVRFYAGYAKLQAFEEFAAPLEKITPETDITSSEWAIIRPLFLLYAERENALQLEASRGMGVDVYGRSVSEISSEITQTEADLPMKAFVIPIETLI
;
A
#
# COMPACT_ATOMS: atom_id res chain seq x y z
N MET A 1 9.82 -1.56 -14.79
CA MET A 1 9.36 -2.13 -13.52
C MET A 1 10.23 -1.65 -12.37
N ALA A 2 9.66 -1.50 -11.21
CA ALA A 2 10.39 -1.10 -10.01
C ALA A 2 10.12 -2.11 -8.90
N GLN A 3 11.13 -2.37 -8.07
CA GLN A 3 10.95 -3.24 -6.90
C GLN A 3 10.15 -2.50 -5.81
N ILE A 4 9.45 -3.25 -4.99
CA ILE A 4 8.70 -2.69 -3.86
C ILE A 4 9.62 -1.84 -2.98
N VAL A 5 10.83 -2.32 -2.68
CA VAL A 5 11.78 -1.59 -1.85
C VAL A 5 12.19 -0.25 -2.49
N ASP A 6 12.30 -0.20 -3.80
CA ASP A 6 12.64 1.05 -4.50
C ASP A 6 11.48 2.05 -4.46
N LEU A 7 10.26 1.56 -4.62
CA LEU A 7 9.05 2.41 -4.51
C LEU A 7 8.92 2.99 -3.11
N ALA A 8 9.19 2.19 -2.09
CA ALA A 8 9.15 2.65 -0.70
C ALA A 8 10.23 3.70 -0.43
N HIS A 9 11.44 3.48 -0.95
CA HIS A 9 12.54 4.43 -0.80
C HIS A 9 12.21 5.77 -1.47
N ASN A 10 11.67 5.73 -2.68
CA ASN A 10 11.25 6.94 -3.38
C ASN A 10 10.16 7.69 -2.62
N PHE A 11 9.20 6.99 -2.02
CA PHE A 11 8.18 7.60 -1.20
C PHE A 11 8.79 8.33 0.00
N VAL A 12 9.71 7.68 0.72
CA VAL A 12 10.38 8.26 1.90
C VAL A 12 11.18 9.50 1.51
N THR A 13 11.88 9.43 0.38
CA THR A 13 12.78 10.51 -0.05
C THR A 13 12.03 11.70 -0.63
N ASP A 14 11.02 11.45 -1.47
CA ASP A 14 10.41 12.51 -2.30
C ASP A 14 8.97 12.85 -1.94
N GLU A 15 8.21 11.93 -1.35
CA GLU A 15 6.77 12.10 -1.21
C GLU A 15 6.27 12.08 0.24
N ARG A 16 7.08 11.67 1.20
CA ARG A 16 6.63 11.49 2.58
C ARG A 16 6.16 12.82 3.18
N PRO A 17 4.89 12.89 3.65
CA PRO A 17 4.37 14.13 4.25
C PRO A 17 5.10 14.50 5.53
N VAL A 18 5.15 15.81 5.82
CA VAL A 18 5.60 16.31 7.11
C VAL A 18 4.65 15.78 8.18
N GLY A 19 5.21 15.28 9.28
CA GLY A 19 4.42 14.69 10.38
C GLY A 19 4.29 13.18 10.30
N MET A 20 4.75 12.55 9.23
CA MET A 20 4.81 11.09 9.16
C MET A 20 6.04 10.61 9.90
N VAL A 21 5.81 9.83 10.97
CA VAL A 21 6.87 9.41 11.91
C VAL A 21 7.32 7.97 11.71
N ILE A 22 6.63 7.20 10.86
CA ILE A 22 7.03 5.81 10.58
C ILE A 22 8.29 5.78 9.74
N ASP A 23 9.14 4.78 9.99
CA ASP A 23 10.42 4.65 9.28
C ASP A 23 10.25 3.92 7.93
N GLU A 24 11.35 3.82 7.18
CA GLU A 24 11.33 3.19 5.86
C GLU A 24 10.94 1.71 5.92
N ASP A 25 11.40 0.97 6.94
CA ASP A 25 11.04 -0.44 7.09
C ASP A 25 9.54 -0.62 7.27
N GLN A 26 8.91 0.24 8.07
CA GLN A 26 7.47 0.21 8.26
C GLN A 26 6.73 0.56 6.97
N ILE A 27 7.26 1.50 6.20
CA ILE A 27 6.69 1.85 4.89
C ILE A 27 6.79 0.68 3.93
N VAL A 28 7.91 -0.05 3.91
CA VAL A 28 8.06 -1.26 3.10
C VAL A 28 7.00 -2.30 3.49
N HIS A 29 6.78 -2.51 4.79
CA HIS A 29 5.76 -3.45 5.27
C HIS A 29 4.37 -3.08 4.79
N GLN A 30 4.02 -1.79 4.83
CA GLN A 30 2.71 -1.34 4.37
C GLN A 30 2.56 -1.49 2.86
N LEU A 31 3.62 -1.25 2.12
CA LEU A 31 3.60 -1.43 0.68
C LEU A 31 3.46 -2.90 0.30
N VAL A 32 4.18 -3.80 0.98
CA VAL A 32 4.04 -5.24 0.78
C VAL A 32 2.61 -5.68 1.07
N ALA A 33 2.00 -5.16 2.15
CA ALA A 33 0.62 -5.48 2.50
C ALA A 33 -0.36 -5.06 1.38
N ALA A 34 -0.17 -3.87 0.82
CA ALA A 34 -1.01 -3.38 -0.28
C ALA A 34 -0.85 -4.23 -1.53
N VAL A 35 0.38 -4.63 -1.87
CA VAL A 35 0.65 -5.50 -3.02
C VAL A 35 0.03 -6.88 -2.82
N ARG A 36 0.10 -7.43 -1.61
CA ARG A 36 -0.52 -8.72 -1.29
C ARG A 36 -2.03 -8.66 -1.44
N PHE A 37 -2.65 -7.57 -1.03
CA PHE A 37 -4.09 -7.38 -1.23
C PHE A 37 -4.43 -7.36 -2.71
N TYR A 38 -3.70 -6.58 -3.50
CA TYR A 38 -3.88 -6.50 -4.96
C TYR A 38 -3.71 -7.88 -5.61
N ALA A 39 -2.69 -8.62 -5.21
CA ALA A 39 -2.37 -9.93 -5.80
C ALA A 39 -3.47 -10.97 -5.55
N GLY A 40 -4.32 -10.76 -4.55
CA GLY A 40 -5.46 -11.63 -4.31
C GLY A 40 -6.55 -11.53 -5.37
N TYR A 41 -6.56 -10.44 -6.15
CA TYR A 41 -7.59 -10.15 -7.15
C TYR A 41 -7.04 -10.00 -8.56
N ALA A 42 -5.73 -9.98 -8.75
CA ALA A 42 -5.13 -9.74 -10.05
C ALA A 42 -3.82 -10.49 -10.18
N LYS A 43 -3.42 -10.72 -11.43
CA LYS A 43 -2.13 -11.32 -11.72
C LYS A 43 -1.06 -10.23 -11.78
N LEU A 44 -0.02 -10.38 -10.95
CA LEU A 44 1.16 -9.54 -11.04
C LEU A 44 2.02 -10.01 -12.22
N GLN A 45 2.56 -9.07 -12.99
CA GLN A 45 3.42 -9.43 -14.12
C GLN A 45 4.71 -10.13 -13.69
N ALA A 46 5.16 -9.91 -12.46
CA ALA A 46 6.33 -10.60 -11.92
C ALA A 46 6.10 -12.10 -11.70
N PHE A 47 4.85 -12.55 -11.67
CA PHE A 47 4.49 -13.94 -11.46
C PHE A 47 3.65 -14.46 -12.62
N GLU A 48 3.81 -15.76 -12.93
CA GLU A 48 3.03 -16.40 -13.99
C GLU A 48 1.63 -16.82 -13.52
N GLU A 49 1.47 -17.03 -12.23
CA GLU A 49 0.23 -17.53 -11.64
C GLU A 49 -0.68 -16.40 -11.16
N PHE A 50 -1.99 -16.59 -11.34
CA PHE A 50 -3.00 -15.69 -10.78
C PHE A 50 -3.08 -15.93 -9.27
N ALA A 51 -3.30 -14.85 -8.49
CA ALA A 51 -3.38 -14.92 -7.04
C ALA A 51 -2.15 -15.63 -6.44
N ALA A 52 -0.96 -15.13 -6.76
CA ALA A 52 0.30 -15.70 -6.28
C ALA A 52 0.30 -15.88 -4.76
N PRO A 53 0.93 -16.96 -4.24
CA PRO A 53 1.04 -17.14 -2.80
C PRO A 53 1.67 -15.93 -2.11
N LEU A 54 1.13 -15.55 -0.95
CA LEU A 54 1.56 -14.35 -0.24
C LEU A 54 3.05 -14.38 0.12
N GLU A 55 3.58 -15.55 0.44
CA GLU A 55 4.99 -15.72 0.81
C GLU A 55 5.95 -15.44 -0.36
N LYS A 56 5.48 -15.45 -1.60
CA LYS A 56 6.30 -15.10 -2.77
C LYS A 56 6.43 -13.60 -2.98
N ILE A 57 5.58 -12.81 -2.34
CA ILE A 57 5.62 -11.35 -2.44
C ILE A 57 6.58 -10.82 -1.38
N THR A 58 7.72 -10.30 -1.83
CA THR A 58 8.81 -9.83 -0.98
C THR A 58 9.15 -8.38 -1.34
N PRO A 59 9.97 -7.67 -0.54
CA PRO A 59 10.39 -6.32 -0.90
C PRO A 59 11.09 -6.21 -2.25
N GLU A 60 11.63 -7.31 -2.78
CA GLU A 60 12.29 -7.34 -4.09
C GLU A 60 11.34 -7.66 -5.25
N THR A 61 10.05 -7.83 -5.00
CA THR A 61 9.07 -8.08 -6.05
C THR A 61 8.95 -6.88 -6.98
N ASP A 62 8.98 -7.10 -8.28
CA ASP A 62 8.81 -6.05 -9.29
C ASP A 62 7.34 -5.69 -9.50
N ILE A 63 7.08 -4.40 -9.64
CA ILE A 63 5.74 -3.85 -9.84
C ILE A 63 5.77 -2.98 -11.09
N THR A 64 4.82 -3.18 -12.00
CA THR A 64 4.70 -2.34 -13.20
C THR A 64 4.04 -1.01 -12.87
N SER A 65 4.17 -0.04 -13.77
CA SER A 65 3.52 1.27 -13.60
C SER A 65 2.00 1.16 -13.53
N SER A 66 1.41 0.26 -14.31
CA SER A 66 -0.04 0.04 -14.29
C SER A 66 -0.51 -0.54 -12.96
N GLU A 67 0.23 -1.49 -12.45
CA GLU A 67 -0.05 -2.09 -11.13
C GLU A 67 0.10 -1.06 -10.03
N TRP A 68 1.15 -0.25 -10.09
CA TRP A 68 1.40 0.80 -9.11
C TRP A 68 0.29 1.83 -9.07
N ALA A 69 -0.27 2.20 -10.23
CA ALA A 69 -1.38 3.16 -10.29
C ALA A 69 -2.60 2.68 -9.51
N ILE A 70 -2.83 1.36 -9.46
CA ILE A 70 -3.95 0.77 -8.72
C ILE A 70 -3.59 0.56 -7.25
N ILE A 71 -2.37 0.15 -6.95
CA ILE A 71 -1.91 -0.18 -5.60
C ILE A 71 -1.65 1.06 -4.75
N ARG A 72 -1.12 2.13 -5.37
CA ARG A 72 -0.65 3.32 -4.64
C ARG A 72 -1.69 3.93 -3.70
N PRO A 73 -2.96 4.15 -4.11
CA PRO A 73 -3.94 4.73 -3.18
C PRO A 73 -4.13 3.91 -1.91
N LEU A 74 -4.17 2.59 -2.04
CA LEU A 74 -4.31 1.69 -0.89
C LEU A 74 -3.07 1.74 0.00
N PHE A 75 -1.88 1.73 -0.59
CA PHE A 75 -0.63 1.87 0.14
C PHE A 75 -0.59 3.16 0.95
N LEU A 76 -0.98 4.29 0.35
CA LEU A 76 -0.97 5.58 1.05
C LEU A 76 -1.88 5.56 2.28
N LEU A 77 -3.04 4.92 2.18
CA LEU A 77 -3.95 4.77 3.31
C LEU A 77 -3.38 3.85 4.39
N TYR A 78 -2.76 2.76 4.01
CA TYR A 78 -2.12 1.86 4.97
C TYR A 78 -0.99 2.58 5.73
N ALA A 79 -0.16 3.35 5.02
CA ALA A 79 0.92 4.10 5.65
C ALA A 79 0.36 5.17 6.59
N GLU A 80 -0.68 5.88 6.17
CA GLU A 80 -1.34 6.90 6.99
C GLU A 80 -1.94 6.27 8.27
N ARG A 81 -2.58 5.11 8.14
CA ARG A 81 -3.15 4.41 9.29
C ARG A 81 -2.07 4.01 10.29
N GLU A 82 -0.96 3.45 9.81
CA GLU A 82 0.13 3.04 10.67
C GLU A 82 0.74 4.24 11.38
N ASN A 83 0.90 5.35 10.67
CA ASN A 83 1.38 6.59 11.26
C ASN A 83 0.42 7.10 12.35
N ALA A 84 -0.89 7.09 12.08
CA ALA A 84 -1.90 7.52 13.03
C ALA A 84 -1.90 6.63 14.29
N LEU A 85 -1.73 5.32 14.13
CA LEU A 85 -1.63 4.39 15.25
C LEU A 85 -0.43 4.71 16.14
N GLN A 86 0.73 5.02 15.53
CA GLN A 86 1.91 5.38 16.32
C GLN A 86 1.74 6.71 17.04
N LEU A 87 1.13 7.70 16.40
CA LEU A 87 0.86 8.99 17.04
C LEU A 87 -0.11 8.82 18.20
N GLU A 88 -1.16 8.02 18.04
CA GLU A 88 -2.10 7.75 19.14
C GLU A 88 -1.43 7.02 20.30
N ALA A 89 -0.56 6.06 20.00
CA ALA A 89 0.20 5.36 21.04
C ALA A 89 1.12 6.32 21.82
N SER A 90 1.60 7.37 21.17
CA SER A 90 2.47 8.38 21.79
C SER A 90 1.70 9.45 22.57
N ARG A 91 0.37 9.51 22.45
CA ARG A 91 -0.45 10.53 23.11
C ARG A 91 -0.25 10.55 24.61
N GLY A 92 -0.14 9.38 25.23
CA GLY A 92 0.09 9.25 26.67
C GLY A 92 1.41 9.85 27.14
N MET A 93 2.33 10.17 26.22
CA MET A 93 3.62 10.79 26.50
C MET A 93 3.61 12.29 26.19
N GLY A 94 2.42 12.88 25.99
CA GLY A 94 2.28 14.32 25.74
C GLY A 94 2.50 14.76 24.31
N VAL A 95 2.54 13.82 23.37
CA VAL A 95 2.69 14.14 21.95
C VAL A 95 1.32 14.47 21.36
N ASP A 96 1.24 15.59 20.65
CA ASP A 96 0.02 15.97 19.93
C ASP A 96 -0.19 15.07 18.72
N VAL A 97 -1.45 14.71 18.48
CA VAL A 97 -1.82 13.90 17.31
C VAL A 97 -2.25 14.82 16.18
N TYR A 98 -1.61 14.67 15.04
CA TYR A 98 -1.93 15.41 13.81
C TYR A 98 -2.54 14.48 12.78
N GLY A 99 -3.37 15.06 11.90
CA GLY A 99 -3.97 14.33 10.81
C GLY A 99 -5.28 13.65 11.19
N ARG A 100 -5.70 12.72 10.35
CA ARG A 100 -6.98 12.04 10.51
C ARG A 100 -6.90 10.96 11.60
N SER A 101 -8.05 10.68 12.22
CA SER A 101 -8.15 9.60 13.20
C SER A 101 -8.03 8.23 12.52
N VAL A 102 -7.65 7.21 13.31
CA VAL A 102 -7.59 5.83 12.81
C VAL A 102 -8.93 5.36 12.27
N SER A 103 -10.05 5.74 12.93
CA SER A 103 -11.37 5.30 12.46
C SER A 103 -11.77 5.91 11.13
N GLU A 104 -11.42 7.18 10.87
CA GLU A 104 -11.66 7.81 9.58
C GLU A 104 -10.86 7.13 8.46
N ILE A 105 -9.58 6.89 8.72
CA ILE A 105 -8.70 6.22 7.76
C ILE A 105 -9.17 4.80 7.50
N SER A 106 -9.56 4.06 8.54
CA SER A 106 -10.03 2.69 8.43
C SER A 106 -11.30 2.59 7.60
N SER A 107 -12.21 3.55 7.72
CA SER A 107 -13.40 3.61 6.89
C SER A 107 -13.05 3.78 5.41
N GLU A 108 -12.09 4.65 5.13
CA GLU A 108 -11.62 4.89 3.76
C GLU A 108 -10.88 3.68 3.20
N ILE A 109 -10.09 2.98 4.02
CA ILE A 109 -9.43 1.73 3.64
C ILE A 109 -10.48 0.68 3.25
N THR A 110 -11.52 0.52 4.06
CA THR A 110 -12.59 -0.44 3.77
C THR A 110 -13.23 -0.14 2.42
N GLN A 111 -13.50 1.12 2.13
CA GLN A 111 -14.06 1.53 0.84
C GLN A 111 -13.09 1.26 -0.31
N THR A 112 -11.83 1.61 -0.14
CA THR A 112 -10.81 1.42 -1.18
C THR A 112 -10.57 -0.07 -1.44
N GLU A 113 -10.54 -0.89 -0.40
CA GLU A 113 -10.40 -2.34 -0.53
C GLU A 113 -11.60 -2.95 -1.26
N ALA A 114 -12.80 -2.42 -1.01
CA ALA A 114 -14.00 -2.87 -1.71
C ALA A 114 -13.98 -2.50 -3.20
N ASP A 115 -13.41 -1.35 -3.54
CA ASP A 115 -13.35 -0.86 -4.91
C ASP A 115 -12.21 -1.47 -5.74
N LEU A 116 -11.13 -1.88 -5.09
CA LEU A 116 -9.92 -2.34 -5.77
C LEU A 116 -10.14 -3.55 -6.67
N PRO A 117 -10.93 -4.58 -6.28
CA PRO A 117 -11.16 -5.73 -7.16
C PRO A 117 -11.78 -5.35 -8.50
N MET A 118 -12.64 -4.35 -8.53
CA MET A 118 -13.23 -3.87 -9.80
C MET A 118 -12.16 -3.23 -10.69
N LYS A 119 -11.29 -2.44 -10.13
CA LYS A 119 -10.19 -1.80 -10.87
C LYS A 119 -9.18 -2.83 -11.39
N ALA A 120 -8.84 -3.81 -10.56
CA ALA A 120 -7.93 -4.87 -10.93
C ALA A 120 -8.52 -5.77 -12.01
N PHE A 121 -9.81 -6.01 -11.97
CA PHE A 121 -10.50 -6.90 -12.91
C PHE A 121 -10.59 -6.31 -14.32
N VAL A 122 -10.64 -5.00 -14.45
CA VAL A 122 -10.72 -4.33 -15.76
C VAL A 122 -9.48 -4.63 -16.62
N ILE A 123 -8.29 -4.69 -16.01
CA ILE A 123 -7.04 -4.90 -16.74
C ILE A 123 -7.03 -6.24 -17.51
N PRO A 124 -7.38 -7.39 -16.92
CA PRO A 124 -7.44 -8.64 -17.67
C PRO A 124 -8.45 -8.63 -18.83
N ILE A 125 -9.57 -7.93 -18.68
CA ILE A 125 -10.59 -7.82 -19.72
C ILE A 125 -10.04 -7.06 -20.91
N GLU A 126 -9.36 -5.95 -20.69
CA GLU A 126 -8.74 -5.15 -21.73
C GLU A 126 -7.68 -5.92 -22.49
N THR A 127 -6.95 -6.80 -21.81
CA THR A 127 -5.91 -7.61 -22.40
C THR A 127 -6.46 -8.67 -23.36
N LEU A 128 -7.70 -9.10 -23.16
CA LEU A 128 -8.35 -10.12 -23.99
C LEU A 128 -8.94 -9.55 -25.28
N ILE A 129 -9.07 -8.26 -25.38
CA ILE A 129 -9.60 -7.56 -26.56
C ILE A 129 -8.47 -7.15 -27.49
#